data_0830687cccec561ec719a9294f90366a
#
_entry.id   0830687cccec561ec719a9294f90366a
#
_cell.length_a   1.000
_cell.length_b   1.000
_cell.length_c   1.000
_cell.angle_alpha   90.00
_cell.angle_beta   90.00
_cell.angle_gamma   90.00
#
_symmetry.space_group_name_H-M   'P 1'
#
loop_
_entity.id
_entity.type
_entity.pdbx_description
1 polymer ?
#
loop_
_entity_poly.entity_id
_entity_poly.type
_entity_poly.pdbx_seq_one_letter_code
_entity_poly.pdbx_strand_id
1 'polypeptide(L)'
;MERIASALGAAEGEPLRISLATVAEKIARNLGVKNEEVAILAVSKRWRHLHFLVPEALKNIGFIPLSSNSALAARTARDSRPEIENNFANARHAAVFEGVKIGNEAAEAIQKMISAPILLDGKVIGVIQVSRKGATPHSAGPDFTATDLGNILALCKPLGKLLRHVTGE
;
A
#
# COMPACT_ATOMS: atom_id res chain seq x y z
N MET A 1 -9.71 -12.82 9.49
CA MET A 1 -10.51 -11.66 9.14
C MET A 1 -11.62 -11.38 10.13
N GLU A 2 -12.29 -12.39 10.62
CA GLU A 2 -13.31 -12.21 11.66
C GLU A 2 -12.78 -11.54 12.92
N ARG A 3 -11.57 -11.88 13.33
CA ARG A 3 -10.94 -11.25 14.51
C ARG A 3 -10.73 -9.76 14.32
N ILE A 4 -10.41 -9.33 13.09
CA ILE A 4 -10.24 -7.91 12.80
C ILE A 4 -11.59 -7.20 12.88
N ALA A 5 -12.62 -7.80 12.31
CA ALA A 5 -13.97 -7.25 12.36
C ALA A 5 -14.49 -7.15 13.80
N SER A 6 -14.21 -8.17 14.61
CA SER A 6 -14.60 -8.16 16.02
C SER A 6 -13.89 -7.07 16.81
N ALA A 7 -12.60 -6.85 16.54
CA ALA A 7 -11.84 -5.78 17.18
C ALA A 7 -12.40 -4.41 16.80
N LEU A 8 -12.84 -4.24 15.56
CA LEU A 8 -13.46 -3.01 15.11
C LEU A 8 -14.77 -2.72 15.80
N GLY A 9 -15.56 -3.76 16.05
CA GLY A 9 -16.83 -3.62 16.76
C GLY A 9 -16.67 -3.36 18.24
N ALA A 10 -15.53 -3.72 18.82
CA ALA A 10 -15.31 -3.63 20.25
C ALA A 10 -14.76 -2.30 20.71
N ALA A 11 -14.07 -1.54 19.85
CA ALA A 11 -13.42 -0.30 20.24
C ALA A 11 -13.16 0.61 19.05
N GLU A 12 -12.89 1.87 19.33
CA GLU A 12 -12.62 2.88 18.33
C GLU A 12 -11.16 3.36 18.39
N GLY A 13 -10.66 3.90 17.28
CA GLY A 13 -9.35 4.51 17.23
C GLY A 13 -8.19 3.53 17.15
N GLU A 14 -7.50 3.29 18.26
CA GLU A 14 -6.34 2.42 18.28
C GLU A 14 -6.56 1.01 17.72
N PRO A 15 -7.66 0.32 18.03
CA PRO A 15 -7.92 -0.99 17.43
C PRO A 15 -8.00 -0.97 15.91
N LEU A 16 -8.50 0.12 15.31
CA LEU A 16 -8.53 0.27 13.85
C LEU A 16 -7.12 0.38 13.30
N ARG A 17 -6.27 1.17 13.96
CA ARG A 17 -4.89 1.34 13.56
C ARG A 17 -4.11 0.02 13.67
N ILE A 18 -4.31 -0.71 14.76
CA ILE A 18 -3.72 -2.03 14.96
C ILE A 18 -4.18 -2.98 13.86
N SER A 19 -5.46 -2.89 13.47
CA SER A 19 -6.01 -3.75 12.43
C SER A 19 -5.34 -3.52 11.07
N LEU A 20 -5.06 -2.28 10.70
CA LEU A 20 -4.32 -1.99 9.47
C LEU A 20 -2.91 -2.57 9.51
N ALA A 21 -2.21 -2.38 10.61
CA ALA A 21 -0.88 -2.94 10.80
C ALA A 21 -0.91 -4.47 10.74
N THR A 22 -1.93 -5.08 11.34
CA THR A 22 -2.11 -6.53 11.33
C THR A 22 -2.32 -7.05 9.90
N VAL A 23 -3.14 -6.37 9.12
CA VAL A 23 -3.36 -6.74 7.73
C VAL A 23 -2.07 -6.64 6.93
N ALA A 24 -1.32 -5.55 7.13
CA ALA A 24 -0.04 -5.36 6.46
C ALA A 24 0.95 -6.47 6.81
N GLU A 25 1.00 -6.88 8.09
CA GLU A 25 1.86 -7.99 8.51
C GLU A 25 1.47 -9.31 7.85
N LYS A 26 0.17 -9.56 7.73
CA LYS A 26 -0.32 -10.78 7.07
C LYS A 26 0.07 -10.79 5.59
N ILE A 27 -0.06 -9.66 4.93
CA ILE A 27 0.33 -9.53 3.53
C ILE A 27 1.83 -9.76 3.39
N ALA A 28 2.63 -9.13 4.25
CA ALA A 28 4.07 -9.30 4.22
C ALA A 28 4.48 -10.77 4.38
N ARG A 29 3.87 -11.45 5.33
CA ARG A 29 4.12 -12.87 5.56
C ARG A 29 3.69 -13.73 4.39
N ASN A 30 2.53 -13.44 3.83
CA ASN A 30 1.99 -14.22 2.71
C ASN A 30 2.87 -14.13 1.46
N LEU A 31 3.41 -12.94 1.20
CA LEU A 31 4.22 -12.69 0.02
C LEU A 31 5.73 -12.80 0.26
N GLY A 32 6.14 -13.01 1.50
CA GLY A 32 7.56 -13.13 1.81
C GLY A 32 8.33 -11.83 1.67
N VAL A 33 7.69 -10.72 2.01
CA VAL A 33 8.34 -9.40 2.03
C VAL A 33 8.46 -8.88 3.45
N LYS A 34 9.21 -7.81 3.63
CA LYS A 34 9.36 -7.18 4.94
C LYS A 34 8.14 -6.31 5.23
N ASN A 35 7.87 -6.05 6.52
CA ASN A 35 6.75 -5.22 6.91
C ASN A 35 6.82 -3.82 6.28
N GLU A 36 8.00 -3.22 6.21
CA GLU A 36 8.18 -1.91 5.59
C GLU A 36 8.04 -1.92 4.07
N GLU A 37 7.92 -3.10 3.47
CA GLU A 37 7.67 -3.21 2.03
C GLU A 37 6.18 -3.26 1.69
N VAL A 38 5.32 -3.16 2.70
CA VAL A 38 3.86 -3.07 2.50
C VAL A 38 3.42 -1.66 2.89
N ALA A 39 2.82 -0.95 1.95
CA ALA A 39 2.30 0.40 2.18
C ALA A 39 0.80 0.44 1.93
N ILE A 40 0.08 1.12 2.82
CA ILE A 40 -1.34 1.38 2.65
C ILE A 40 -1.52 2.89 2.66
N LEU A 41 -2.14 3.39 1.61
CA LEU A 41 -2.38 4.82 1.42
C LEU A 41 -3.88 5.06 1.38
N ALA A 42 -4.32 6.18 1.93
CA ALA A 42 -5.71 6.59 1.86
C ALA A 42 -5.87 7.73 0.86
N VAL A 43 -7.00 7.74 0.17
CA VAL A 43 -7.37 8.83 -0.72
C VAL A 43 -8.11 9.88 0.10
N SER A 44 -7.65 11.12 0.03
CA SER A 44 -8.38 12.26 0.54
C SER A 44 -9.14 12.89 -0.61
N LYS A 45 -10.47 12.83 -0.58
CA LYS A 45 -11.31 13.44 -1.59
C LYS A 45 -11.24 14.95 -1.52
N ARG A 46 -11.19 15.47 -0.30
CA ARG A 46 -11.15 16.90 -0.03
C ARG A 46 -9.90 17.56 -0.64
N TRP A 47 -8.73 16.92 -0.42
CA TRP A 47 -7.45 17.48 -0.84
C TRP A 47 -6.94 16.90 -2.15
N ARG A 48 -7.62 15.89 -2.69
CA ARG A 48 -7.28 15.22 -3.94
C ARG A 48 -5.85 14.69 -3.95
N HIS A 49 -5.52 13.98 -2.87
CA HIS A 49 -4.20 13.37 -2.74
C HIS A 49 -4.29 12.03 -2.01
N LEU A 50 -3.18 11.29 -2.06
CA LEU A 50 -2.97 10.07 -1.29
C LEU A 50 -2.01 10.39 -0.16
N HIS A 51 -2.24 9.80 1.01
CA HIS A 51 -1.31 9.91 2.13
C HIS A 51 -1.10 8.54 2.75
N PHE A 52 0.11 8.34 3.31
CA PHE A 52 0.45 7.05 3.88
C PHE A 52 -0.19 6.85 5.25
N LEU A 53 -0.75 5.66 5.44
CA LEU A 53 -1.22 5.21 6.74
C LEU A 53 -0.28 4.14 7.31
N VAL A 54 0.27 3.29 6.47
CA VAL A 54 1.20 2.22 6.83
C VAL A 54 2.30 2.19 5.78
N PRO A 55 3.56 2.05 6.11
CA PRO A 55 4.10 2.05 7.47
C PRO A 55 3.98 3.42 8.14
N GLU A 56 3.89 3.42 9.45
CA GLU A 56 3.70 4.64 10.22
C GLU A 56 4.83 5.65 10.02
N ALA A 57 6.04 5.15 9.76
CA ALA A 57 7.19 5.99 9.50
C ALA A 57 7.00 6.93 8.30
N LEU A 58 6.12 6.59 7.36
CA LEU A 58 5.86 7.41 6.20
C LEU A 58 4.67 8.36 6.38
N LYS A 59 3.96 8.26 7.48
CA LYS A 59 2.73 9.00 7.71
C LYS A 59 2.89 10.52 7.60
N ASN A 60 4.02 11.05 8.03
CA ASN A 60 4.29 12.48 8.02
C ASN A 60 5.27 12.91 6.92
N ILE A 61 5.59 12.02 5.98
CA ILE A 61 6.53 12.34 4.91
C ILE A 61 5.91 13.33 3.90
N GLY A 62 4.58 13.27 3.75
CA GLY A 62 3.89 14.12 2.80
C GLY A 62 2.78 13.36 2.12
N PHE A 63 2.39 13.84 0.96
CA PHE A 63 1.29 13.25 0.22
C PHE A 63 1.62 13.20 -1.27
N ILE A 64 0.88 12.33 -1.98
CA ILE A 64 1.03 12.16 -3.42
C ILE A 64 -0.22 12.75 -4.08
N PRO A 65 -0.09 13.82 -4.88
CA PRO A 65 -1.25 14.36 -5.58
C PRO A 65 -1.86 13.31 -6.52
N LEU A 66 -3.18 13.24 -6.57
CA LEU A 66 -3.86 12.32 -7.51
C LEU A 66 -3.53 12.65 -8.96
N SER A 67 -3.13 13.89 -9.24
CA SER A 67 -2.73 14.32 -10.58
C SER A 67 -1.30 13.95 -10.95
N SER A 68 -0.54 13.35 -10.04
CA SER A 68 0.85 13.00 -10.31
C SER A 68 0.96 12.04 -11.50
N ASN A 69 1.84 12.34 -12.43
CA ASN A 69 2.14 11.50 -13.58
C ASN A 69 3.32 10.55 -13.33
N SER A 70 4.04 10.76 -12.23
CA SER A 70 5.23 9.98 -11.91
C SER A 70 5.01 8.94 -10.83
N ALA A 71 3.94 9.05 -10.04
CA ALA A 71 3.67 8.14 -8.95
C ALA A 71 2.71 7.02 -9.40
N LEU A 72 3.15 5.78 -9.25
CA LEU A 72 2.32 4.62 -9.57
C LEU A 72 1.06 4.59 -8.71
N ALA A 73 1.17 4.97 -7.43
CA ALA A 73 0.03 5.02 -6.54
C ALA A 73 -1.09 5.93 -7.06
N ALA A 74 -0.73 7.12 -7.57
CA ALA A 74 -1.70 8.04 -8.12
C ALA A 74 -2.38 7.46 -9.36
N ARG A 75 -1.60 6.81 -10.22
CA ARG A 75 -2.13 6.15 -11.41
C ARG A 75 -3.11 5.03 -11.04
N THR A 76 -2.74 4.23 -10.04
CA THR A 76 -3.61 3.16 -9.54
C THR A 76 -4.94 3.72 -9.05
N ALA A 77 -4.89 4.82 -8.31
CA ALA A 77 -6.09 5.46 -7.78
C ALA A 77 -6.98 6.02 -8.90
N ARG A 78 -6.37 6.67 -9.89
CA ARG A 78 -7.12 7.25 -11.00
C ARG A 78 -7.74 6.20 -11.90
N ASP A 79 -6.97 5.17 -12.24
CA ASP A 79 -7.38 4.16 -13.21
C ASP A 79 -8.20 3.03 -12.57
N SER A 80 -8.20 2.95 -11.26
CA SER A 80 -8.91 1.91 -10.51
C SER A 80 -8.52 0.50 -10.97
N ARG A 81 -7.24 0.31 -11.28
CA ARG A 81 -6.71 -0.95 -11.81
C ARG A 81 -5.48 -1.40 -11.05
N PRO A 82 -5.40 -2.70 -10.69
CA PRO A 82 -4.17 -3.23 -10.13
C PRO A 82 -3.10 -3.40 -11.20
N GLU A 83 -1.86 -3.27 -10.80
CA GLU A 83 -0.70 -3.47 -11.68
C GLU A 83 0.39 -4.24 -10.97
N ILE A 84 1.09 -5.07 -11.74
CA ILE A 84 2.31 -5.75 -11.29
C ILE A 84 3.44 -5.19 -12.14
N GLU A 85 4.46 -4.65 -11.48
CA GLU A 85 5.63 -4.12 -12.15
C GLU A 85 6.88 -4.78 -11.59
N ASN A 86 7.41 -5.78 -12.32
CA ASN A 86 8.59 -6.52 -11.89
C ASN A 86 9.90 -5.88 -12.33
N ASN A 87 9.83 -4.78 -13.04
CA ASN A 87 11.00 -4.01 -13.46
C ASN A 87 10.83 -2.55 -13.05
N PHE A 88 10.46 -2.34 -11.79
CA PHE A 88 10.06 -1.03 -11.28
C PHE A 88 11.19 -0.01 -11.34
N ALA A 89 12.41 -0.42 -11.07
CA ALA A 89 13.56 0.50 -11.04
C ALA A 89 13.78 1.19 -12.39
N ASN A 90 13.35 0.56 -13.49
CA ASN A 90 13.47 1.13 -14.84
C ASN A 90 12.15 1.70 -15.36
N ALA A 91 11.09 1.66 -14.53
CA ALA A 91 9.79 2.17 -14.93
C ALA A 91 9.72 3.67 -14.76
N ARG A 92 8.91 4.32 -15.60
CA ARG A 92 8.69 5.76 -15.54
C ARG A 92 8.01 6.20 -14.24
N HIS A 93 7.43 5.25 -13.50
CA HIS A 93 6.65 5.53 -12.30
C HIS A 93 7.49 5.55 -11.03
N ALA A 94 8.79 5.32 -11.12
CA ALA A 94 9.66 5.36 -9.95
C ALA A 94 9.67 6.79 -9.40
N ALA A 95 8.83 7.06 -8.44
CA ALA A 95 8.60 8.38 -7.91
C ALA A 95 9.35 8.59 -6.61
N VAL A 96 9.50 9.85 -6.25
CA VAL A 96 10.21 10.26 -5.04
C VAL A 96 9.67 9.56 -3.80
N PHE A 97 8.36 9.50 -3.65
CA PHE A 97 7.76 8.92 -2.44
C PHE A 97 7.94 7.41 -2.34
N GLU A 98 8.02 6.74 -3.46
CA GLU A 98 8.18 5.29 -3.49
C GLU A 98 9.62 4.86 -3.26
N GLY A 99 10.55 5.80 -3.36
CA GLY A 99 11.96 5.57 -3.05
C GLY A 99 12.40 6.19 -1.74
N VAL A 100 11.48 6.64 -0.89
CA VAL A 100 11.82 7.31 0.38
C VAL A 100 12.50 6.34 1.33
N LYS A 101 13.52 6.84 2.02
CA LYS A 101 14.23 6.08 3.05
C LYS A 101 13.41 6.01 4.33
N ILE A 102 13.45 4.86 4.96
CA ILE A 102 12.81 4.64 6.25
C ILE A 102 13.92 4.39 7.27
N GLY A 103 13.97 5.22 8.32
CA GLY A 103 15.00 5.12 9.34
C GLY A 103 16.34 5.66 8.88
N ASN A 104 17.41 5.16 9.51
CA ASN A 104 18.77 5.65 9.28
C ASN A 104 19.53 4.84 8.22
N GLU A 105 18.90 3.82 7.68
CA GLU A 105 19.54 2.99 6.66
C GLU A 105 19.39 3.61 5.28
N ALA A 106 20.39 3.41 4.44
CA ALA A 106 20.27 3.78 3.04
C ALA A 106 19.13 2.96 2.43
N ALA A 107 18.18 3.64 1.79
CA ALA A 107 17.06 2.95 1.17
C ALA A 107 17.57 2.11 0.00
N GLU A 108 17.22 0.83 0.01
CA GLU A 108 17.41 0.02 -1.17
C GLU A 108 16.36 0.41 -2.21
N ALA A 109 16.72 0.32 -3.47
CA ALA A 109 15.80 0.65 -4.55
C ALA A 109 14.66 -0.36 -4.63
N ILE A 110 13.47 0.14 -4.92
CA ILE A 110 12.34 -0.72 -5.21
C ILE A 110 12.59 -1.35 -6.58
N GLN A 111 12.64 -2.67 -6.63
CA GLN A 111 12.87 -3.40 -7.86
C GLN A 111 11.58 -3.96 -8.44
N LYS A 112 10.63 -4.30 -7.59
CA LYS A 112 9.37 -4.91 -8.01
C LYS A 112 8.26 -4.37 -7.14
N MET A 113 7.06 -4.22 -7.72
CA MET A 113 5.92 -3.69 -6.98
C MET A 113 4.61 -4.22 -7.51
N ILE A 114 3.69 -4.47 -6.58
CA ILE A 114 2.27 -4.60 -6.87
C ILE A 114 1.61 -3.35 -6.32
N SER A 115 0.77 -2.72 -7.14
CA SER A 115 -0.02 -1.56 -6.73
C SER A 115 -1.48 -1.86 -7.04
N ALA A 116 -2.33 -1.80 -6.04
CA ALA A 116 -3.74 -2.19 -6.21
C ALA A 116 -4.66 -1.20 -5.51
N PRO A 117 -5.83 -0.91 -6.12
CA PRO A 117 -6.79 -0.01 -5.50
C PRO A 117 -7.54 -0.73 -4.38
N ILE A 118 -7.87 0.02 -3.33
CA ILE A 118 -8.76 -0.44 -2.27
C ILE A 118 -10.10 0.20 -2.54
N LEU A 119 -11.12 -0.64 -2.75
CA LEU A 119 -12.43 -0.18 -3.15
C LEU A 119 -13.44 -0.28 -2.01
N LEU A 120 -14.37 0.67 -2.01
CA LEU A 120 -15.56 0.62 -1.17
C LEU A 120 -16.73 1.11 -2.02
N ASP A 121 -17.73 0.27 -2.18
CA ASP A 121 -18.90 0.58 -3.00
C ASP A 121 -18.52 1.04 -4.42
N GLY A 122 -17.51 0.37 -4.99
CA GLY A 122 -17.05 0.64 -6.36
C GLY A 122 -16.16 1.85 -6.51
N LYS A 123 -15.86 2.55 -5.42
CA LYS A 123 -15.00 3.74 -5.46
C LYS A 123 -13.65 3.46 -4.84
N VAL A 124 -12.60 4.04 -5.40
CA VAL A 124 -11.26 3.91 -4.83
C VAL A 124 -11.15 4.82 -3.63
N ILE A 125 -10.88 4.24 -2.47
CA ILE A 125 -10.68 5.00 -1.23
C ILE A 125 -9.27 4.87 -0.70
N GLY A 126 -8.46 4.04 -1.33
CA GLY A 126 -7.07 3.88 -0.97
C GLY A 126 -6.32 3.07 -1.99
N VAL A 127 -5.04 2.89 -1.73
CA VAL A 127 -4.14 2.09 -2.55
C VAL A 127 -3.26 1.26 -1.62
N ILE A 128 -3.04 0.02 -1.99
CA ILE A 128 -2.05 -0.81 -1.31
C ILE A 128 -0.90 -1.08 -2.27
N GLN A 129 0.32 -0.95 -1.77
CA GLN A 129 1.52 -1.25 -2.55
C GLN A 129 2.37 -2.23 -1.78
N VAL A 130 2.81 -3.28 -2.46
CA VAL A 130 3.73 -4.27 -1.91
C VAL A 130 4.96 -4.28 -2.80
N SER A 131 6.12 -4.08 -2.20
CA SER A 131 7.37 -3.97 -2.96
C SER A 131 8.38 -5.02 -2.54
N ARG A 132 9.34 -5.25 -3.44
CA ARG A 132 10.56 -5.99 -3.14
C ARG A 132 11.73 -5.08 -3.44
N LYS A 133 12.49 -4.77 -2.40
CA LYS A 133 13.63 -3.85 -2.48
C LYS A 133 14.93 -4.63 -2.51
N GLY A 134 15.92 -4.10 -3.18
CA GLY A 134 17.23 -4.71 -3.25
C GLY A 134 18.15 -3.96 -4.17
N ALA A 135 19.43 -4.32 -4.18
CA ALA A 135 20.41 -3.70 -5.05
C ALA A 135 20.17 -4.05 -6.53
N THR A 136 19.62 -5.25 -6.77
CA THR A 136 19.31 -5.72 -8.12
C THR A 136 17.94 -6.40 -8.12
N PRO A 137 17.31 -6.59 -9.27
CA PRO A 137 16.05 -7.35 -9.34
C PRO A 137 16.18 -8.75 -8.77
N HIS A 138 17.32 -9.41 -8.98
CA HIS A 138 17.55 -10.75 -8.47
C HIS A 138 17.65 -10.76 -6.94
N SER A 139 18.40 -9.84 -6.37
CA SER A 139 18.57 -9.76 -4.91
C SER A 139 17.28 -9.35 -4.18
N ALA A 140 16.37 -8.69 -4.86
CA ALA A 140 15.09 -8.28 -4.28
C ALA A 140 14.15 -9.47 -4.05
N GLY A 141 14.36 -10.57 -4.73
CA GLY A 141 13.53 -11.76 -4.60
C GLY A 141 12.79 -12.10 -5.89
N PRO A 142 11.91 -13.11 -5.85
CA PRO A 142 11.21 -13.55 -7.05
C PRO A 142 10.22 -12.50 -7.57
N ASP A 143 9.87 -12.63 -8.84
CA ASP A 143 8.86 -11.77 -9.44
C ASP A 143 7.51 -11.96 -8.75
N PHE A 144 6.75 -10.89 -8.66
CA PHE A 144 5.36 -11.01 -8.26
C PHE A 144 4.55 -11.66 -9.37
N THR A 145 3.56 -12.45 -8.97
CA THR A 145 2.73 -13.22 -9.89
C THR A 145 1.27 -12.81 -9.80
N ALA A 146 0.48 -13.28 -10.75
CA ALA A 146 -0.97 -13.07 -10.71
C ALA A 146 -1.60 -13.68 -9.45
N THR A 147 -1.04 -14.79 -8.97
CA THR A 147 -1.49 -15.41 -7.71
C THR A 147 -1.24 -14.48 -6.53
N ASP A 148 -0.06 -13.86 -6.48
CA ASP A 148 0.26 -12.87 -5.43
C ASP A 148 -0.74 -11.72 -5.45
N LEU A 149 -1.03 -11.19 -6.62
CA LEU A 149 -2.01 -10.12 -6.77
C LEU A 149 -3.39 -10.57 -6.30
N GLY A 150 -3.82 -11.77 -6.68
CA GLY A 150 -5.11 -12.31 -6.24
C GLY A 150 -5.22 -12.41 -4.73
N ASN A 151 -4.13 -12.83 -4.07
CA ASN A 151 -4.08 -12.91 -2.62
C ASN A 151 -4.22 -11.53 -1.98
N ILE A 152 -3.55 -10.53 -2.52
CA ILE A 152 -3.65 -9.16 -2.03
C ILE A 152 -5.07 -8.65 -2.19
N LEU A 153 -5.67 -8.84 -3.36
CA LEU A 153 -7.04 -8.36 -3.62
C LEU A 153 -8.05 -9.00 -2.68
N ALA A 154 -7.87 -10.28 -2.37
CA ALA A 154 -8.74 -10.97 -1.40
C ALA A 154 -8.59 -10.38 0.01
N LEU A 155 -7.36 -10.09 0.42
CA LEU A 155 -7.08 -9.50 1.73
C LEU A 155 -7.53 -8.03 1.82
N CYS A 156 -7.64 -7.35 0.68
CA CYS A 156 -8.06 -5.95 0.65
C CYS A 156 -9.56 -5.74 0.75
N LYS A 157 -10.37 -6.77 0.56
CA LYS A 157 -11.83 -6.60 0.62
C LYS A 157 -12.31 -5.91 1.91
N PRO A 158 -11.87 -6.33 3.11
CA PRO A 158 -12.28 -5.65 4.33
C PRO A 158 -11.59 -4.32 4.56
N LEU A 159 -10.50 -4.03 3.84
CA LEU A 159 -9.76 -2.79 4.04
C LEU A 159 -10.56 -1.54 3.69
N GLY A 160 -11.50 -1.63 2.75
CA GLY A 160 -12.34 -0.49 2.40
C GLY A 160 -13.06 0.09 3.60
N LYS A 161 -13.70 -0.76 4.40
CA LYS A 161 -14.40 -0.32 5.60
C LYS A 161 -13.44 0.21 6.66
N LEU A 162 -12.28 -0.44 6.81
CA LEU A 162 -11.27 -0.01 7.76
C LEU A 162 -10.76 1.40 7.42
N LEU A 163 -10.47 1.64 6.15
CA LEU A 163 -9.99 2.94 5.71
C LEU A 163 -11.03 4.03 5.92
N ARG A 164 -12.28 3.74 5.62
CA ARG A 164 -13.37 4.70 5.81
C ARG A 164 -13.46 5.13 7.28
N HIS A 165 -13.33 4.19 8.20
CA HIS A 165 -13.34 4.49 9.63
C HIS A 165 -12.17 5.38 10.04
N VAL A 166 -10.98 5.06 9.55
CA VAL A 166 -9.77 5.80 9.92
C VAL A 166 -9.77 7.21 9.36
N THR A 167 -10.22 7.40 8.13
CA THR A 167 -10.17 8.71 7.47
C THR A 167 -11.39 9.58 7.78
N GLY A 168 -12.50 8.98 8.15
CA GLY A 168 -13.74 9.72 8.39
C GLY A 168 -14.37 10.31 7.15
N GLU A 169 -13.94 9.88 5.97
CA GLU A 169 -14.47 10.38 4.70
C GLU A 169 -15.45 9.42 4.03
#